data_e4525f1bb2b7238bc7080910a708bf58
#
_entry.id   e4525f1bb2b7238bc7080910a708bf58
#
_cell.length_a   1.000
_cell.length_b   1.000
_cell.length_c   1.000
_cell.angle_alpha   90.00
_cell.angle_beta   90.00
_cell.angle_gamma   90.00
#
_symmetry.space_group_name_H-M   'P 1'
#
loop_
_entity.id
_entity.type
_entity.pdbx_description
1 polymer ?
#
loop_
_entity_poly.entity_id
_entity_poly.type
_entity_poly.pdbx_seq_one_letter_code
_entity_poly.pdbx_strand_id
1 'polypeptide(L)'
;MTISSPSYHSIKNVAYLIMGFIIIFILFDIDNLLSDKVDTRIFRIYWIIFIVALSLSLYWYYQATKNIQSFGTKEITSPVKAVIWWFVPVYFFWKPYIITQQIWKASNPKTILATGTEWKNSPNSKIIKVWWILAVVSFFGPIVQGGMTWMDLIPEVNDEVDDIITNPFSIISYIGATLFMLIIRQISQWQALKAVENIS
;
A
#
# COMPACT_ATOMS: atom_id res chain seq x y z
N MET A 1 34.20 -20.72 -4.06
CA MET A 1 32.75 -20.45 -3.85
C MET A 1 32.41 -19.20 -4.63
N THR A 2 31.78 -19.32 -5.78
CA THR A 2 31.28 -18.19 -6.56
C THR A 2 30.08 -17.65 -5.81
N ILE A 3 30.24 -16.50 -5.14
CA ILE A 3 29.16 -15.74 -4.56
C ILE A 3 28.36 -15.19 -5.76
N SER A 4 27.22 -15.82 -6.06
CA SER A 4 26.30 -15.30 -7.06
C SER A 4 25.89 -13.89 -6.63
N SER A 5 26.12 -12.89 -7.50
CA SER A 5 25.66 -11.53 -7.27
C SER A 5 24.18 -11.53 -6.89
N PRO A 6 23.77 -10.79 -5.86
CA PRO A 6 22.37 -10.77 -5.44
C PRO A 6 21.50 -10.32 -6.62
N SER A 7 20.50 -11.13 -6.98
CA SER A 7 19.58 -10.84 -8.10
C SER A 7 18.59 -9.74 -7.69
N TYR A 8 19.02 -8.48 -7.81
CA TYR A 8 18.13 -7.34 -7.62
C TYR A 8 17.19 -7.18 -8.82
N HIS A 9 15.91 -7.06 -8.55
CA HIS A 9 14.90 -6.68 -9.53
C HIS A 9 14.41 -5.25 -9.26
N SER A 10 14.60 -4.36 -10.26
CA SER A 10 14.15 -2.98 -10.11
C SER A 10 12.64 -2.90 -9.94
N ILE A 11 12.21 -2.37 -8.79
CA ILE A 11 10.79 -2.13 -8.46
C ILE A 11 10.36 -0.67 -8.68
N LYS A 12 11.27 0.19 -9.17
CA LYS A 12 10.96 1.61 -9.41
C LYS A 12 9.85 1.79 -10.45
N ASN A 13 9.95 1.09 -11.58
CA ASN A 13 8.94 1.20 -12.64
C ASN A 13 7.56 0.71 -12.17
N VAL A 14 7.55 -0.38 -11.39
CA VAL A 14 6.30 -0.89 -10.80
C VAL A 14 5.71 0.13 -9.83
N ALA A 15 6.54 0.77 -8.98
CA ALA A 15 6.08 1.82 -8.07
C ALA A 15 5.48 3.02 -8.84
N TYR A 16 6.11 3.46 -9.93
CA TYR A 16 5.56 4.55 -10.76
C TYR A 16 4.25 4.16 -11.44
N LEU A 17 4.12 2.92 -11.91
CA LEU A 17 2.86 2.42 -12.47
C LEU A 17 1.74 2.41 -11.42
N ILE A 18 2.01 1.91 -10.21
CA ILE A 18 1.05 1.94 -9.10
C ILE A 18 0.61 3.38 -8.81
N MET A 19 1.58 4.31 -8.72
CA MET A 19 1.27 5.73 -8.47
C MET A 19 0.39 6.31 -9.58
N GLY A 20 0.69 6.01 -10.85
CA GLY A 20 -0.13 6.42 -12.00
C GLY A 20 -1.56 5.89 -11.90
N PHE A 21 -1.75 4.61 -11.60
CA PHE A 21 -3.07 4.01 -11.43
C PHE A 21 -3.84 4.58 -10.22
N ILE A 22 -3.16 4.86 -9.11
CA ILE A 22 -3.78 5.52 -7.95
C ILE A 22 -4.24 6.93 -8.29
N ILE A 23 -3.43 7.70 -9.02
CA ILE A 23 -3.80 9.05 -9.45
C ILE A 23 -5.01 9.00 -10.38
N ILE A 24 -5.00 8.11 -11.38
CA ILE A 24 -6.13 7.91 -12.29
C ILE A 24 -7.38 7.53 -11.49
N PHE A 25 -7.26 6.63 -10.52
CA PHE A 25 -8.36 6.21 -9.65
C PHE A 25 -8.95 7.40 -8.87
N ILE A 26 -8.10 8.25 -8.26
CA ILE A 26 -8.56 9.44 -7.53
C ILE A 26 -9.23 10.45 -8.48
N LEU A 27 -8.66 10.67 -9.68
CA LEU A 27 -9.26 11.59 -10.66
C LEU A 27 -10.62 11.09 -11.15
N PHE A 28 -10.76 9.78 -11.39
CA PHE A 28 -12.02 9.16 -11.77
C PHE A 28 -13.08 9.27 -10.67
N ASP A 29 -12.66 9.11 -9.42
CA ASP A 29 -13.54 9.21 -8.27
C ASP A 29 -14.05 10.66 -8.10
N ILE A 30 -13.18 11.65 -8.30
CA ILE A 30 -13.54 13.07 -8.30
C ILE A 30 -14.47 13.43 -9.47
N ASP A 31 -14.24 12.86 -10.67
CA ASP A 31 -15.09 13.09 -11.85
C ASP A 31 -16.50 12.51 -11.63
N ASN A 32 -16.60 11.31 -11.08
CA ASN A 32 -17.89 10.73 -10.68
C ASN A 32 -18.64 11.59 -9.65
N LEU A 33 -17.89 12.25 -8.77
CA LEU A 33 -18.41 13.17 -7.79
C LEU A 33 -19.05 14.42 -8.38
N LEU A 34 -18.46 14.93 -9.46
CA LEU A 34 -18.93 16.13 -10.15
C LEU A 34 -20.04 15.84 -11.18
N SER A 35 -20.34 14.57 -11.42
CA SER A 35 -21.27 14.10 -12.45
C SER A 35 -22.57 13.62 -11.82
N ASP A 36 -23.70 14.26 -12.11
CA ASP A 36 -25.04 13.87 -11.63
C ASP A 36 -25.52 12.49 -12.11
N LYS A 37 -24.72 11.79 -12.92
CA LYS A 37 -25.11 10.50 -13.49
C LYS A 37 -24.00 9.47 -13.36
N VAL A 38 -24.28 8.42 -12.62
CA VAL A 38 -23.42 7.22 -12.57
C VAL A 38 -23.62 6.40 -13.86
N ASP A 39 -22.69 6.48 -14.80
CA ASP A 39 -22.66 5.58 -15.96
C ASP A 39 -22.09 4.21 -15.53
N THR A 40 -22.86 3.15 -15.81
CA THR A 40 -22.44 1.76 -15.53
C THR A 40 -21.15 1.35 -16.25
N ARG A 41 -20.79 2.02 -17.35
CA ARG A 41 -19.52 1.81 -18.07
C ARG A 41 -18.36 2.37 -17.27
N ILE A 42 -18.53 3.56 -16.70
CA ILE A 42 -17.55 4.24 -15.84
C ILE A 42 -17.29 3.39 -14.60
N PHE A 43 -18.33 2.87 -13.97
CA PHE A 43 -18.22 1.96 -12.83
C PHE A 43 -17.40 0.69 -13.13
N ARG A 44 -17.56 0.09 -14.31
CA ARG A 44 -16.75 -1.08 -14.72
C ARG A 44 -15.28 -0.72 -14.91
N ILE A 45 -14.99 0.41 -15.54
CA ILE A 45 -13.62 0.89 -15.75
C ILE A 45 -12.94 1.14 -14.39
N TYR A 46 -13.64 1.75 -13.44
CA TYR A 46 -13.18 1.97 -12.08
C TYR A 46 -12.70 0.67 -11.40
N TRP A 47 -13.51 -0.39 -11.47
CA TRP A 47 -13.14 -1.69 -10.90
C TRP A 47 -11.94 -2.32 -11.61
N ILE A 48 -11.81 -2.17 -12.92
CA ILE A 48 -10.65 -2.66 -13.66
C ILE A 48 -9.37 -1.94 -13.18
N ILE A 49 -9.41 -0.62 -13.09
CA ILE A 49 -8.29 0.21 -12.60
C ILE A 49 -7.90 -0.22 -11.18
N PHE A 50 -8.89 -0.41 -10.30
CA PHE A 50 -8.67 -0.86 -8.93
C PHE A 50 -7.98 -2.23 -8.87
N ILE A 51 -8.49 -3.22 -9.63
CA ILE A 51 -7.91 -4.58 -9.66
C ILE A 51 -6.48 -4.55 -10.19
N VAL A 52 -6.19 -3.75 -11.22
CA VAL A 52 -4.84 -3.60 -11.76
C VAL A 52 -3.91 -2.96 -10.73
N ALA A 53 -4.33 -1.87 -10.09
CA ALA A 53 -3.54 -1.20 -9.05
C ALA A 53 -3.25 -2.13 -7.86
N LEU A 54 -4.25 -2.90 -7.42
CA LEU A 54 -4.11 -3.90 -6.36
C LEU A 54 -3.10 -4.99 -6.76
N SER A 55 -3.25 -5.56 -7.97
CA SER A 55 -2.36 -6.61 -8.47
C SER A 55 -0.90 -6.13 -8.56
N LEU A 56 -0.68 -4.93 -9.07
CA LEU A 56 0.64 -4.30 -9.12
C LEU A 56 1.21 -4.06 -7.72
N SER A 57 0.37 -3.67 -6.76
CA SER A 57 0.78 -3.46 -5.37
C SER A 57 1.22 -4.76 -4.71
N LEU A 58 0.48 -5.84 -4.90
CA LEU A 58 0.85 -7.17 -4.41
C LEU A 58 2.14 -7.69 -5.04
N TYR A 59 2.32 -7.49 -6.35
CA TYR A 59 3.56 -7.80 -7.05
C TYR A 59 4.73 -6.98 -6.51
N TRP A 60 4.52 -5.68 -6.23
CA TRP A 60 5.53 -4.83 -5.61
C TRP A 60 5.94 -5.35 -4.22
N TYR A 61 4.98 -5.74 -3.36
CA TYR A 61 5.26 -6.35 -2.05
C TYR A 61 6.11 -7.61 -2.17
N TYR A 62 5.76 -8.49 -3.12
CA TYR A 62 6.52 -9.70 -3.42
C TYR A 62 7.96 -9.38 -3.80
N GLN A 63 8.17 -8.50 -4.77
CA GLN A 63 9.50 -8.16 -5.26
C GLN A 63 10.32 -7.37 -4.24
N ALA A 64 9.70 -6.42 -3.54
CA ALA A 64 10.38 -5.66 -2.49
C ALA A 64 10.92 -6.58 -1.39
N THR A 65 10.13 -7.58 -0.98
CA THR A 65 10.55 -8.55 0.02
C THR A 65 11.64 -9.49 -0.52
N LYS A 66 11.54 -9.93 -1.77
CA LYS A 66 12.54 -10.76 -2.44
C LYS A 66 13.88 -10.04 -2.56
N ASN A 67 13.87 -8.77 -2.94
CA ASN A 67 15.08 -7.94 -3.01
C ASN A 67 15.79 -7.84 -1.65
N ILE A 68 15.04 -7.63 -0.56
CA ILE A 68 15.62 -7.54 0.78
C ILE A 68 16.30 -8.86 1.17
N GLN A 69 15.69 -9.99 0.85
CA GLN A 69 16.30 -11.30 1.08
C GLN A 69 17.59 -11.48 0.26
N SER A 70 17.61 -11.03 -1.00
CA SER A 70 18.82 -11.10 -1.83
C SER A 70 19.96 -10.22 -1.31
N PHE A 71 19.65 -9.15 -0.55
CA PHE A 71 20.64 -8.32 0.14
C PHE A 71 21.19 -8.96 1.44
N GLY A 72 20.82 -10.21 1.74
CA GLY A 72 21.31 -10.94 2.90
C GLY A 72 20.55 -10.67 4.21
N THR A 73 19.41 -9.99 4.15
CA THR A 73 18.56 -9.75 5.32
C THR A 73 17.91 -11.04 5.79
N LYS A 74 18.13 -11.39 7.06
CA LYS A 74 17.57 -12.60 7.70
C LYS A 74 16.32 -12.29 8.52
N GLU A 75 15.52 -13.32 8.81
CA GLU A 75 14.34 -13.27 9.66
C GLU A 75 13.27 -12.25 9.20
N ILE A 76 13.17 -12.05 7.91
CA ILE A 76 12.11 -11.27 7.28
C ILE A 76 10.99 -12.18 6.76
N THR A 77 9.79 -11.65 6.68
CA THR A 77 8.64 -12.37 6.08
C THR A 77 8.99 -12.83 4.67
N SER A 78 8.64 -14.08 4.30
CA SER A 78 8.91 -14.56 2.93
C SER A 78 8.06 -13.81 1.89
N PRO A 79 8.54 -13.66 0.63
CA PRO A 79 7.82 -12.94 -0.43
C PRO A 79 6.39 -13.44 -0.64
N VAL A 80 6.18 -14.74 -0.62
CA VAL A 80 4.85 -15.35 -0.76
C VAL A 80 3.94 -14.99 0.41
N LYS A 81 4.43 -15.07 1.65
CA LYS A 81 3.66 -14.67 2.84
C LYS A 81 3.37 -13.16 2.84
N ALA A 82 4.25 -12.33 2.29
CA ALA A 82 4.01 -10.90 2.17
C ALA A 82 2.77 -10.57 1.33
N VAL A 83 2.41 -11.44 0.40
CA VAL A 83 1.19 -11.32 -0.42
C VAL A 83 0.00 -12.03 0.22
N ILE A 84 0.17 -13.27 0.68
CA ILE A 84 -0.95 -14.08 1.20
C ILE A 84 -1.64 -13.43 2.39
N TRP A 85 -0.91 -12.76 3.28
CA TRP A 85 -1.48 -12.13 4.46
C TRP A 85 -2.48 -10.99 4.19
N TRP A 86 -2.53 -10.46 2.96
CA TRP A 86 -3.56 -9.51 2.54
C TRP A 86 -4.95 -10.16 2.38
N PHE A 87 -5.00 -11.47 2.16
CA PHE A 87 -6.23 -12.21 1.88
C PHE A 87 -6.74 -13.01 3.09
N VAL A 88 -5.97 -13.11 4.16
CA VAL A 88 -6.40 -13.83 5.37
C VAL A 88 -7.09 -12.86 6.33
N PRO A 89 -8.42 -12.97 6.52
CA PRO A 89 -9.23 -11.94 7.18
C PRO A 89 -8.69 -11.49 8.54
N VAL A 90 -8.34 -12.44 9.42
CA VAL A 90 -7.82 -12.13 10.76
C VAL A 90 -6.46 -11.42 10.67
N TYR A 91 -5.56 -11.90 9.81
CA TYR A 91 -4.21 -11.35 9.66
C TYR A 91 -4.16 -10.05 8.88
N PHE A 92 -5.18 -9.77 8.06
CA PHE A 92 -5.32 -8.52 7.32
C PHE A 92 -5.19 -7.29 8.23
N PHE A 93 -5.67 -7.32 9.47
CA PHE A 93 -5.67 -6.17 10.38
C PHE A 93 -4.29 -5.71 10.83
N TRP A 94 -3.27 -6.57 10.84
CA TRP A 94 -1.94 -6.18 11.34
C TRP A 94 -0.75 -6.67 10.51
N LYS A 95 -0.90 -7.78 9.77
CA LYS A 95 0.23 -8.34 9.00
C LYS A 95 0.74 -7.42 7.90
N PRO A 96 -0.09 -6.76 7.08
CA PRO A 96 0.39 -5.81 6.08
C PRO A 96 1.18 -4.65 6.69
N TYR A 97 0.73 -4.13 7.82
CA TYR A 97 1.47 -3.12 8.58
C TYR A 97 2.86 -3.62 9.01
N ILE A 98 2.92 -4.81 9.63
CA ILE A 98 4.19 -5.40 10.09
C ILE A 98 5.14 -5.61 8.91
N ILE A 99 4.64 -6.16 7.80
CA ILE A 99 5.42 -6.44 6.61
C ILE A 99 5.97 -5.13 6.00
N THR A 100 5.13 -4.11 5.89
CA THR A 100 5.56 -2.81 5.37
C THR A 100 6.64 -2.18 6.26
N GLN A 101 6.52 -2.30 7.59
CA GLN A 101 7.57 -1.87 8.53
C GLN A 101 8.87 -2.67 8.34
N GLN A 102 8.80 -3.98 8.14
CA GLN A 102 9.96 -4.82 7.87
C GLN A 102 10.67 -4.37 6.58
N ILE A 103 9.90 -4.20 5.49
CA ILE A 103 10.43 -3.75 4.21
C ILE A 103 11.09 -2.37 4.35
N TRP A 104 10.44 -1.44 5.04
CA TRP A 104 10.96 -0.09 5.28
C TRP A 104 12.30 -0.12 6.03
N LYS A 105 12.34 -0.81 7.17
CA LYS A 105 13.54 -0.90 8.00
C LYS A 105 14.70 -1.54 7.26
N ALA A 106 14.44 -2.66 6.59
CA ALA A 106 15.46 -3.41 5.88
C ALA A 106 15.93 -2.74 4.58
N SER A 107 15.12 -1.84 4.01
CA SER A 107 15.50 -1.04 2.83
C SER A 107 16.26 0.23 3.17
N ASN A 108 16.23 0.70 4.43
CA ASN A 108 16.82 1.98 4.81
C ASN A 108 18.35 1.99 4.55
N PRO A 109 18.88 2.99 3.85
CA PRO A 109 20.33 3.09 3.58
C PRO A 109 21.20 3.11 4.83
N LYS A 110 20.71 3.68 5.93
CA LYS A 110 21.42 3.68 7.23
C LYS A 110 21.65 2.28 7.80
N THR A 111 20.89 1.27 7.32
CA THR A 111 21.03 -0.13 7.69
C THR A 111 21.77 -0.96 6.64
N ILE A 112 22.43 -0.31 5.67
CA ILE A 112 23.10 -0.95 4.53
C ILE A 112 24.20 -1.91 4.99
N LEU A 113 24.93 -1.59 6.03
CA LEU A 113 26.00 -2.43 6.59
C LEU A 113 25.45 -3.57 7.48
N ALA A 114 24.15 -3.60 7.73
CA ALA A 114 23.51 -4.59 8.57
C ALA A 114 23.11 -5.82 7.76
N THR A 115 24.07 -6.70 7.51
CA THR A 115 23.76 -8.06 7.05
C THR A 115 23.17 -8.86 8.21
N GLY A 116 22.05 -9.54 7.99
CA GLY A 116 21.44 -10.38 9.02
C GLY A 116 20.20 -9.79 9.67
N THR A 117 20.20 -9.63 10.99
CA THR A 117 19.00 -9.25 11.78
C THR A 117 19.05 -7.83 12.33
N GLU A 118 20.09 -7.06 12.10
CA GLU A 118 20.34 -5.72 12.65
C GLU A 118 19.27 -4.69 12.25
N TRP A 119 18.58 -4.92 11.12
CA TRP A 119 17.45 -4.10 10.69
C TRP A 119 16.33 -4.01 11.75
N LYS A 120 16.22 -4.99 12.64
CA LYS A 120 15.21 -5.01 13.71
C LYS A 120 15.38 -3.86 14.68
N ASN A 121 16.62 -3.41 14.90
CA ASN A 121 16.97 -2.31 15.81
C ASN A 121 16.58 -0.94 15.26
N SER A 122 16.27 -0.83 13.96
CA SER A 122 15.80 0.41 13.36
C SER A 122 14.41 0.78 13.89
N PRO A 123 14.13 2.08 14.13
CA PRO A 123 12.85 2.52 14.63
C PRO A 123 11.73 2.29 13.61
N ASN A 124 10.52 2.08 14.11
CA ASN A 124 9.33 2.00 13.27
C ASN A 124 9.03 3.35 12.60
N SER A 125 8.62 3.30 11.35
CA SER A 125 8.20 4.47 10.61
C SER A 125 6.82 4.96 11.05
N LYS A 126 6.74 6.25 11.43
CA LYS A 126 5.47 6.88 11.81
C LYS A 126 4.52 7.02 10.60
N ILE A 127 5.06 7.31 9.41
CA ILE A 127 4.26 7.45 8.19
C ILE A 127 3.53 6.13 7.85
N ILE A 128 4.18 4.98 8.02
CA ILE A 128 3.55 3.66 7.80
C ILE A 128 2.45 3.41 8.85
N LYS A 129 2.66 3.83 10.10
CA LYS A 129 1.64 3.70 11.13
C LYS A 129 0.40 4.53 10.77
N VAL A 130 0.59 5.80 10.40
CA VAL A 130 -0.51 6.68 10.00
C VAL A 130 -1.23 6.15 8.77
N TRP A 131 -0.47 5.78 7.73
CA TRP A 131 -1.02 5.18 6.53
C TRP A 131 -1.91 3.97 6.84
N TRP A 132 -1.43 3.06 7.70
CA TRP A 132 -2.18 1.84 8.03
C TRP A 132 -3.47 2.13 8.80
N ILE A 133 -3.43 3.06 9.74
CA ILE A 133 -4.64 3.49 10.46
C ILE A 133 -5.67 4.06 9.47
N LEU A 134 -5.25 4.95 8.56
CA LEU A 134 -6.14 5.52 7.56
C LEU A 134 -6.69 4.44 6.61
N ALA A 135 -5.87 3.49 6.18
CA ALA A 135 -6.30 2.38 5.31
C ALA A 135 -7.36 1.50 6.00
N VAL A 136 -7.19 1.16 7.28
CA VAL A 136 -8.16 0.38 8.05
C VAL A 136 -9.46 1.18 8.24
N VAL A 137 -9.37 2.47 8.60
CA VAL A 137 -10.54 3.34 8.77
C VAL A 137 -11.30 3.51 7.45
N SER A 138 -10.60 3.72 6.33
CA SER A 138 -11.24 3.86 5.01
C SER A 138 -11.95 2.58 4.56
N PHE A 139 -11.40 1.42 4.91
CA PHE A 139 -11.98 0.14 4.53
C PHE A 139 -13.21 -0.24 5.38
N PHE A 140 -13.11 -0.07 6.70
CA PHE A 140 -14.16 -0.51 7.63
C PHE A 140 -15.17 0.59 7.96
N GLY A 141 -14.80 1.85 7.84
CA GLY A 141 -15.67 2.97 8.16
C GLY A 141 -17.02 2.93 7.45
N PRO A 142 -17.07 2.79 6.12
CA PRO A 142 -18.32 2.68 5.38
C PRO A 142 -19.17 1.47 5.79
N ILE A 143 -18.53 0.33 6.12
CA ILE A 143 -19.22 -0.89 6.56
C ILE A 143 -19.89 -0.65 7.92
N VAL A 144 -19.17 -0.02 8.85
CA VAL A 144 -19.71 0.31 10.18
C VAL A 144 -20.83 1.34 10.06
N GLN A 145 -20.64 2.39 9.25
CA GLN A 145 -21.65 3.42 9.02
C GLN A 145 -22.94 2.80 8.45
N GLY A 146 -22.85 2.02 7.38
CA GLY A 146 -23.99 1.33 6.78
C GLY A 146 -24.71 0.40 7.76
N GLY A 147 -23.95 -0.33 8.60
CA GLY A 147 -24.54 -1.14 9.66
C GLY A 147 -25.26 -0.33 10.73
N MET A 148 -24.73 0.83 11.12
CA MET A 148 -25.39 1.72 12.08
C MET A 148 -26.66 2.37 11.52
N THR A 149 -26.66 2.75 10.24
CA THR A 149 -27.86 3.25 9.55
C THR A 149 -28.93 2.19 9.47
N TRP A 150 -28.55 0.94 9.12
CA TRP A 150 -29.47 -0.20 9.05
C TRP A 150 -30.10 -0.55 10.41
N MET A 151 -29.42 -0.23 11.52
CA MET A 151 -29.93 -0.40 12.89
C MET A 151 -30.64 0.86 13.44
N ASP A 152 -30.94 1.85 12.62
CA ASP A 152 -31.54 3.13 13.01
C ASP A 152 -30.75 3.91 14.11
N LEU A 153 -29.46 3.63 14.27
CA LEU A 153 -28.62 4.28 15.26
C LEU A 153 -28.12 5.66 14.80
N ILE A 154 -28.08 5.89 13.49
CA ILE A 154 -27.76 7.18 12.86
C ILE A 154 -28.78 7.43 11.74
N PRO A 155 -29.15 8.70 11.46
CA PRO A 155 -30.07 9.01 10.37
C PRO A 155 -29.50 8.56 9.02
N GLU A 156 -30.42 8.16 8.12
CA GLU A 156 -30.09 7.89 6.72
C GLU A 156 -29.56 9.19 6.09
N VAL A 157 -28.41 9.12 5.45
CA VAL A 157 -27.86 10.29 4.75
C VAL A 157 -28.72 10.51 3.52
N ASN A 158 -29.39 11.67 3.45
CA ASN A 158 -30.25 11.99 2.31
C ASN A 158 -29.43 12.02 1.02
N ASP A 159 -29.91 11.34 -0.03
CA ASP A 159 -29.25 11.14 -1.32
C ASP A 159 -29.07 12.41 -2.18
N GLU A 160 -29.34 13.60 -1.66
CA GLU A 160 -29.20 14.84 -2.41
C GLU A 160 -27.82 15.47 -2.21
N VAL A 161 -26.97 15.29 -3.21
CA VAL A 161 -25.80 16.13 -3.60
C VAL A 161 -24.58 16.18 -2.65
N ASP A 162 -24.70 15.82 -1.38
CA ASP A 162 -23.60 16.00 -0.41
C ASP A 162 -22.70 14.79 -0.20
N ASP A 163 -22.98 13.67 -0.87
CA ASP A 163 -22.53 12.33 -0.43
C ASP A 163 -21.05 12.03 -0.59
N ILE A 164 -20.32 12.72 -1.44
CA ILE A 164 -18.93 12.34 -1.67
C ILE A 164 -17.94 13.38 -1.13
N ILE A 165 -18.25 14.67 -1.24
CA ILE A 165 -17.41 15.73 -0.62
C ILE A 165 -17.50 15.66 0.90
N THR A 166 -18.65 15.25 1.42
CA THR A 166 -18.92 15.13 2.86
C THR A 166 -18.64 13.75 3.43
N ASN A 167 -18.40 12.72 2.59
CA ASN A 167 -18.03 11.42 3.11
C ASN A 167 -16.57 11.46 3.65
N PRO A 168 -16.37 11.51 4.96
CA PRO A 168 -15.04 11.64 5.56
C PRO A 168 -14.12 10.46 5.18
N PHE A 169 -14.69 9.30 4.86
CA PHE A 169 -13.93 8.12 4.48
C PHE A 169 -13.27 8.25 3.11
N SER A 170 -13.87 8.99 2.16
CA SER A 170 -13.26 9.29 0.86
C SER A 170 -12.02 10.17 1.04
N ILE A 171 -12.12 11.24 1.80
CA ILE A 171 -10.98 12.13 2.09
C ILE A 171 -9.86 11.35 2.80
N ILE A 172 -10.22 10.53 3.80
CA ILE A 172 -9.27 9.68 4.52
C ILE A 172 -8.58 8.70 3.56
N SER A 173 -9.32 8.11 2.61
CA SER A 173 -8.76 7.19 1.62
C SER A 173 -7.77 7.87 0.68
N TYR A 174 -8.04 9.10 0.22
CA TYR A 174 -7.12 9.86 -0.62
C TYR A 174 -5.83 10.22 0.10
N ILE A 175 -5.93 10.63 1.37
CA ILE A 175 -4.75 10.86 2.20
C ILE A 175 -3.97 9.55 2.37
N GLY A 176 -4.64 8.45 2.68
CA GLY A 176 -4.06 7.12 2.81
C GLY A 176 -3.36 6.67 1.52
N ALA A 177 -3.99 6.83 0.36
CA ALA A 177 -3.42 6.52 -0.94
C ALA A 177 -2.17 7.36 -1.25
N THR A 178 -2.20 8.65 -0.93
CA THR A 178 -1.05 9.56 -1.08
C THR A 178 0.13 9.13 -0.20
N LEU A 179 -0.13 8.78 1.06
CA LEU A 179 0.91 8.25 1.95
C LEU A 179 1.48 6.93 1.44
N PHE A 180 0.65 6.05 0.89
CA PHE A 180 1.10 4.80 0.28
C PHE A 180 2.03 5.06 -0.91
N MET A 181 1.69 6.00 -1.80
CA MET A 181 2.56 6.41 -2.90
C MET A 181 3.93 6.88 -2.41
N LEU A 182 3.98 7.69 -1.35
CA LEU A 182 5.23 8.16 -0.76
C LEU A 182 6.06 7.00 -0.17
N ILE A 183 5.41 6.06 0.50
CA ILE A 183 6.06 4.88 1.10
C ILE A 183 6.69 3.99 0.02
N ILE A 184 5.93 3.61 -1.02
CA ILE A 184 6.45 2.73 -2.09
C ILE A 184 7.55 3.40 -2.89
N ARG A 185 7.43 4.70 -3.17
CA ARG A 185 8.47 5.50 -3.83
C ARG A 185 9.76 5.49 -3.02
N GLN A 186 9.68 5.80 -1.72
CA GLN A 186 10.85 5.88 -0.85
C GLN A 186 11.55 4.54 -0.71
N ILE A 187 10.81 3.46 -0.47
CA ILE A 187 11.36 2.10 -0.38
C ILE A 187 12.04 1.71 -1.71
N SER A 188 11.39 1.98 -2.84
CA SER A 188 11.93 1.63 -4.16
C SER A 188 13.23 2.37 -4.49
N GLN A 189 13.34 3.63 -4.06
CA GLN A 189 14.56 4.42 -4.18
C GLN A 189 15.68 3.84 -3.29
N TRP A 190 15.38 3.52 -2.05
CA TRP A 190 16.35 2.95 -1.12
C TRP A 190 16.89 1.59 -1.58
N GLN A 191 16.02 0.71 -2.07
CA GLN A 191 16.44 -0.59 -2.60
C GLN A 191 17.33 -0.44 -3.84
N ALA A 192 17.07 0.55 -4.68
CA ALA A 192 17.92 0.81 -5.83
C ALA A 192 19.30 1.34 -5.44
N LEU A 193 19.39 2.21 -4.43
CA LEU A 193 20.69 2.66 -3.88
C LEU A 193 21.47 1.48 -3.29
N LYS A 194 20.80 0.66 -2.48
CA LYS A 194 21.40 -0.54 -1.86
C LYS A 194 21.90 -1.55 -2.90
N ALA A 195 21.21 -1.68 -4.02
CA ALA A 195 21.66 -2.56 -5.10
C ALA A 195 22.97 -2.09 -5.74
N VAL A 196 23.16 -0.78 -5.90
CA VAL A 196 24.41 -0.20 -6.46
C VAL A 196 25.58 -0.41 -5.49
N GLU A 197 25.38 -0.20 -4.20
CA GLU A 197 26.44 -0.37 -3.18
C GLU A 197 26.87 -1.81 -2.99
N ASN A 198 26.00 -2.79 -3.19
CA ASN A 198 26.35 -4.21 -3.11
C ASN A 198 27.12 -4.73 -4.35
N ILE A 199 27.24 -3.93 -5.40
CA ILE A 199 27.98 -4.25 -6.63
C ILE A 199 29.39 -3.64 -6.62
N SER A 200 29.59 -2.56 -5.85
CA SER A 200 30.88 -1.89 -5.66
C SER A 200 31.75 -2.59 -4.60
#